data_e7afd8ace2370e7345e221b9c9e55d42
#
_entry.id   e7afd8ace2370e7345e221b9c9e55d42
#
_cell.length_a   1.000
_cell.length_b   1.000
_cell.length_c   1.000
_cell.angle_alpha   90.00
_cell.angle_beta   90.00
_cell.angle_gamma   90.00
#
_symmetry.space_group_name_H-M   'P 1'
#
loop_
_entity.id
_entity.type
_entity.pdbx_description
1 polymer ?
#
loop_
_entity_poly.entity_id
_entity_poly.type
_entity_poly.pdbx_seq_one_letter_code
_entity_poly.pdbx_strand_id
1 'polypeptide(L)'
;MHKNNNALRVVASLAMAFTGAAFAAPPVETQRFDDFWSPGKPDASVCRSPLMVGTPLGLPRCLQAGNVLKHLQSLQDIASLNDGNRASGLPGYQASVDYVRSKLERAGYRVRVQAFPFLAFYPTGPGVLNALAPQQQNYVWEEDFTYLEQSDPGTVTAQVVAVDVMLGAGNTSNSGCEAEDFAGFPAGAIALIQRGTCAFGQKATLAAAAGASGVVIFNQGDTEDRKGLMGATLGADYAGGIPVLFATYDNGAAWAQTAGLQLSMTVDVIREQTETYNVLAETRRGNPDNVVMVGAHLDSVAEGPGINDNGSGSAALLEMALLMSKAHPLNKVRFAWWGAEESGLVGSTHYVTQLPDEEKRRIKAYLNADMIGSPNFANFIYDGDGSDFGLQGPPGSAAIERLLRAYFDLRNQPSEGTEIDFRSDYAQFFEDGIAFGGLFTGAEDVKSEAQAQRYGGAAGQAFDPCYHNECDNLANISSEALELHGDALAFATSWLSLSTKAIDDEIAAAASAAQGATILRAQKVQEKSRWGLWLR
;
A
#
# COMPACT_ATOMS: atom_id res chain seq x y z
N MET A 1 -14.31 44.63 3.28
CA MET A 1 -13.03 44.47 4.00
C MET A 1 -13.15 43.85 5.39
N HIS A 2 -14.31 43.26 5.77
CA HIS A 2 -14.51 42.71 7.13
C HIS A 2 -14.59 41.17 7.22
N LYS A 3 -14.38 40.44 6.12
CA LYS A 3 -14.46 38.96 6.09
C LYS A 3 -13.15 38.23 6.39
N ASN A 4 -11.99 38.90 6.25
CA ASN A 4 -10.69 38.22 6.39
C ASN A 4 -10.20 38.04 7.84
N ASN A 5 -10.71 38.80 8.79
CA ASN A 5 -10.27 38.67 10.18
C ASN A 5 -10.88 37.46 10.92
N ASN A 6 -11.97 36.89 10.42
CA ASN A 6 -12.60 35.73 11.07
C ASN A 6 -11.89 34.42 10.76
N ALA A 7 -11.34 34.26 9.55
CA ALA A 7 -10.59 33.05 9.18
C ALA A 7 -9.28 32.89 10.00
N LEU A 8 -8.57 34.01 10.24
CA LEU A 8 -7.36 33.99 11.07
C LEU A 8 -7.65 33.68 12.55
N ARG A 9 -8.79 34.14 13.06
CA ARG A 9 -9.20 33.86 14.46
C ARG A 9 -9.60 32.39 14.67
N VAL A 10 -10.19 31.75 13.68
CA VAL A 10 -10.55 30.32 13.73
C VAL A 10 -9.32 29.43 13.70
N VAL A 11 -8.31 29.76 12.89
CA VAL A 11 -7.03 29.02 12.85
C VAL A 11 -6.29 29.14 14.20
N ALA A 12 -6.29 30.31 14.82
CA ALA A 12 -5.68 30.50 16.13
C ALA A 12 -6.41 29.72 17.25
N SER A 13 -7.73 29.54 17.16
CA SER A 13 -8.50 28.76 18.13
C SER A 13 -8.28 27.25 17.98
N LEU A 14 -8.12 26.74 16.75
CA LEU A 14 -7.75 25.34 16.51
C LEU A 14 -6.35 25.01 17.05
N ALA A 15 -5.37 25.93 16.88
CA ALA A 15 -4.01 25.74 17.39
C ALA A 15 -3.95 25.61 18.93
N MET A 16 -4.89 26.24 19.64
CA MET A 16 -4.97 26.14 21.11
C MET A 16 -5.65 24.85 21.59
N ALA A 17 -6.53 24.23 20.80
CA ALA A 17 -7.19 22.98 21.18
C ALA A 17 -6.23 21.78 21.28
N PHE A 18 -5.08 21.85 20.61
CA PHE A 18 -4.07 20.77 20.60
C PHE A 18 -2.98 20.91 21.69
N THR A 19 -3.01 21.94 22.53
CA THR A 19 -1.97 22.16 23.59
C THR A 19 -2.31 21.56 24.95
N GLY A 20 -3.19 20.57 25.07
CA GLY A 20 -3.34 19.73 26.26
C GLY A 20 -3.92 20.42 27.51
N ALA A 21 -4.51 21.62 27.39
CA ALA A 21 -5.21 22.27 28.50
C ALA A 21 -6.71 22.08 28.32
N ALA A 22 -7.33 21.30 29.20
CA ALA A 22 -8.78 21.13 29.27
C ALA A 22 -9.45 22.44 29.68
N PHE A 23 -9.68 23.33 28.73
CA PHE A 23 -10.66 24.39 28.87
C PHE A 23 -11.94 23.95 28.16
N ALA A 24 -13.04 23.86 28.91
CA ALA A 24 -14.35 23.71 28.31
C ALA A 24 -14.62 24.93 27.41
N ALA A 25 -14.47 24.71 26.09
CA ALA A 25 -14.84 25.71 25.12
C ALA A 25 -16.38 25.89 25.15
N PRO A 26 -16.89 27.11 25.02
CA PRO A 26 -18.33 27.31 24.83
C PRO A 26 -18.78 26.56 23.56
N PRO A 27 -20.01 26.05 23.49
CA PRO A 27 -20.50 25.33 22.33
C PRO A 27 -20.35 26.23 21.10
N VAL A 28 -19.45 25.86 20.21
CA VAL A 28 -19.31 26.47 18.90
C VAL A 28 -20.55 26.04 18.12
N GLU A 29 -21.36 26.99 17.67
CA GLU A 29 -22.51 26.71 16.83
C GLU A 29 -22.06 25.87 15.63
N THR A 30 -22.40 24.58 15.63
CA THR A 30 -22.07 23.62 14.58
C THR A 30 -22.51 24.08 13.19
N GLN A 31 -23.61 24.80 13.11
CA GLN A 31 -24.11 25.41 11.87
C GLN A 31 -23.10 26.30 11.13
N ARG A 32 -22.16 26.97 11.80
CA ARG A 32 -21.16 27.82 11.13
C ARG A 32 -20.04 27.04 10.46
N PHE A 33 -19.80 25.81 10.89
CA PHE A 33 -18.81 24.93 10.24
C PHE A 33 -19.40 24.22 9.04
N ASP A 34 -20.63 23.78 9.12
CA ASP A 34 -21.37 23.18 7.99
C ASP A 34 -21.51 24.19 6.84
N ASP A 35 -21.78 25.47 7.14
CA ASP A 35 -21.80 26.55 6.13
C ASP A 35 -20.43 26.81 5.50
N PHE A 36 -19.32 26.55 6.22
CA PHE A 36 -17.99 26.72 5.66
C PHE A 36 -17.64 25.61 4.65
N TRP A 37 -18.14 24.39 4.88
CA TRP A 37 -17.93 23.22 4.03
C TRP A 37 -19.11 22.97 3.07
N SER A 38 -20.23 23.71 3.20
CA SER A 38 -21.40 23.58 2.33
C SER A 38 -21.13 23.87 0.86
N PRO A 39 -21.90 23.28 -0.08
CA PRO A 39 -21.54 23.06 -1.48
C PRO A 39 -21.51 24.32 -2.34
N GLY A 40 -20.53 25.11 -2.11
CA GLY A 40 -20.10 26.22 -2.96
C GLY A 40 -18.60 26.26 -2.94
N LYS A 41 -17.94 25.30 -3.62
CA LYS A 41 -16.48 25.35 -3.75
C LYS A 41 -16.06 26.71 -4.31
N PRO A 42 -14.96 27.31 -3.80
CA PRO A 42 -14.55 28.64 -4.20
C PRO A 42 -14.27 28.68 -5.70
N ASP A 43 -14.57 29.83 -6.32
CA ASP A 43 -14.19 30.10 -7.71
C ASP A 43 -12.70 29.81 -7.92
N ALA A 44 -12.33 29.27 -9.06
CA ALA A 44 -10.97 28.97 -9.45
C ALA A 44 -10.00 30.16 -9.31
N SER A 45 -10.52 31.40 -9.34
CA SER A 45 -9.72 32.62 -9.08
C SER A 45 -9.26 32.71 -7.63
N VAL A 46 -10.06 32.27 -6.67
CA VAL A 46 -9.73 32.24 -5.21
C VAL A 46 -8.65 31.21 -4.94
N CYS A 47 -8.72 30.05 -5.59
CA CYS A 47 -7.77 28.95 -5.47
C CYS A 47 -6.40 29.23 -6.12
N ARG A 48 -6.25 30.37 -6.80
CA ARG A 48 -4.93 30.86 -7.25
C ARG A 48 -4.17 31.67 -6.19
N SER A 49 -4.83 31.98 -5.07
CA SER A 49 -4.21 32.73 -3.98
C SER A 49 -3.27 31.84 -3.16
N PRO A 50 -2.00 32.20 -2.98
CA PRO A 50 -1.06 31.48 -2.10
C PRO A 50 -1.57 31.36 -0.64
N LEU A 51 -2.34 32.36 -0.17
CA LEU A 51 -2.93 32.36 1.16
C LEU A 51 -4.07 31.33 1.27
N MET A 52 -4.77 31.07 0.18
CA MET A 52 -5.86 30.08 0.17
C MET A 52 -5.28 28.65 0.14
N VAL A 53 -4.47 28.34 -0.87
CA VAL A 53 -3.92 27.00 -1.05
C VAL A 53 -2.78 26.64 -0.09
N GLY A 54 -2.32 27.59 0.73
CA GLY A 54 -1.30 27.37 1.75
C GLY A 54 -1.86 27.16 3.18
N THR A 55 -3.18 26.94 3.33
CA THR A 55 -3.80 26.78 4.65
C THR A 55 -4.61 25.49 4.77
N PRO A 56 -4.69 24.91 5.99
CA PRO A 56 -5.42 23.66 6.24
C PRO A 56 -6.90 23.69 5.89
N LEU A 57 -7.52 24.86 5.92
CA LEU A 57 -8.92 25.02 5.54
C LEU A 57 -9.11 25.49 4.09
N GLY A 58 -8.06 26.00 3.47
CA GLY A 58 -8.11 26.53 2.12
C GLY A 58 -7.77 25.50 1.05
N LEU A 59 -6.73 24.72 1.25
CA LEU A 59 -6.30 23.71 0.28
C LEU A 59 -7.38 22.66 0.01
N PRO A 60 -8.02 22.04 1.02
CA PRO A 60 -9.10 21.08 0.79
C PRO A 60 -10.26 21.66 -0.01
N ARG A 61 -10.65 22.90 0.27
CA ARG A 61 -11.73 23.56 -0.48
C ARG A 61 -11.39 23.79 -1.96
N CYS A 62 -10.11 23.85 -2.30
CA CYS A 62 -9.63 24.04 -3.66
C CYS A 62 -9.38 22.72 -4.39
N LEU A 63 -9.15 21.63 -3.68
CA LEU A 63 -9.04 20.31 -4.23
C LEU A 63 -10.45 19.81 -4.55
N GLN A 64 -10.79 19.72 -5.82
CA GLN A 64 -12.13 19.37 -6.29
C GLN A 64 -12.10 18.01 -6.96
N ALA A 65 -12.96 17.07 -6.55
CA ALA A 65 -13.07 15.75 -7.19
C ALA A 65 -13.23 15.85 -8.71
N GLY A 66 -13.95 16.85 -9.21
CA GLY A 66 -14.10 17.05 -10.65
C GLY A 66 -12.80 17.38 -11.40
N ASN A 67 -11.78 17.92 -10.73
CA ASN A 67 -10.43 18.10 -11.33
C ASN A 67 -9.62 16.81 -11.20
N VAL A 68 -9.72 16.11 -10.07
CA VAL A 68 -9.10 14.80 -9.86
C VAL A 68 -9.60 13.80 -10.89
N LEU A 69 -10.91 13.76 -11.15
CA LEU A 69 -11.53 12.92 -12.20
C LEU A 69 -10.98 13.20 -13.61
N LYS A 70 -10.56 14.43 -13.92
CA LYS A 70 -9.89 14.72 -15.20
C LYS A 70 -8.49 14.09 -15.29
N HIS A 71 -7.79 14.00 -14.17
CA HIS A 71 -6.52 13.28 -14.11
C HIS A 71 -6.75 11.79 -14.24
N LEU A 72 -7.76 11.24 -13.55
CA LEU A 72 -8.17 9.84 -13.68
C LEU A 72 -8.57 9.49 -15.13
N GLN A 73 -9.34 10.37 -15.80
CA GLN A 73 -9.65 10.18 -17.22
C GLN A 73 -8.38 10.12 -18.07
N SER A 74 -7.39 10.95 -17.79
CA SER A 74 -6.12 10.91 -18.53
C SER A 74 -5.35 9.62 -18.28
N LEU A 75 -5.36 9.08 -17.04
CA LEU A 75 -4.74 7.78 -16.72
C LEU A 75 -5.50 6.64 -17.40
N GLN A 76 -6.83 6.69 -17.42
CA GLN A 76 -7.67 5.74 -18.15
C GLN A 76 -7.37 5.76 -19.66
N ASP A 77 -7.26 6.94 -20.25
CA ASP A 77 -6.94 7.10 -21.68
C ASP A 77 -5.54 6.52 -21.98
N ILE A 78 -4.58 6.74 -21.08
CA ILE A 78 -3.24 6.16 -21.17
C ILE A 78 -3.31 4.64 -21.13
N ALA A 79 -4.00 4.04 -20.16
CA ALA A 79 -4.18 2.61 -20.07
C ALA A 79 -4.83 2.04 -21.36
N SER A 80 -5.91 2.69 -21.81
CA SER A 80 -6.64 2.26 -23.01
C SER A 80 -5.81 2.29 -24.31
N LEU A 81 -4.78 3.12 -24.36
CA LEU A 81 -3.84 3.21 -25.49
C LEU A 81 -2.62 2.27 -25.33
N ASN A 82 -2.50 1.57 -24.21
CA ASN A 82 -1.37 0.73 -23.86
C ASN A 82 -1.84 -0.60 -23.23
N ASP A 83 -2.51 -1.41 -24.03
CA ASP A 83 -2.95 -2.77 -23.68
C ASP A 83 -3.79 -2.86 -22.39
N GLY A 84 -4.51 -1.79 -22.06
CA GLY A 84 -5.46 -1.73 -20.95
C GLY A 84 -4.85 -1.48 -19.58
N ASN A 85 -3.54 -1.28 -19.44
CA ASN A 85 -2.88 -1.14 -18.16
C ASN A 85 -1.82 -0.02 -18.10
N ARG A 86 -1.29 0.21 -16.91
CA ARG A 86 -0.23 1.16 -16.59
C ARG A 86 0.86 0.48 -15.74
N ALA A 87 1.06 -0.82 -15.94
CA ALA A 87 1.98 -1.61 -15.13
C ALA A 87 3.43 -1.17 -15.33
N SER A 88 4.20 -1.15 -14.24
CA SER A 88 5.59 -0.69 -14.21
C SER A 88 6.48 -1.47 -15.16
N GLY A 89 7.29 -0.75 -15.96
CA GLY A 89 8.13 -1.35 -17.01
C GLY A 89 7.42 -1.49 -18.36
N LEU A 90 6.08 -1.28 -18.41
CA LEU A 90 5.31 -1.29 -19.65
C LEU A 90 5.06 0.13 -20.20
N PRO A 91 4.68 0.27 -21.49
CA PRO A 91 4.48 1.59 -22.10
C PRO A 91 3.45 2.47 -21.40
N GLY A 92 2.39 1.90 -20.82
CA GLY A 92 1.36 2.62 -20.07
C GLY A 92 1.91 3.31 -18.83
N TYR A 93 2.83 2.67 -18.13
CA TYR A 93 3.51 3.29 -16.99
C TYR A 93 4.39 4.45 -17.42
N GLN A 94 5.22 4.27 -18.45
CA GLN A 94 6.07 5.35 -18.97
C GLN A 94 5.23 6.56 -19.39
N ALA A 95 4.10 6.34 -20.05
CA ALA A 95 3.19 7.42 -20.44
C ALA A 95 2.56 8.12 -19.22
N SER A 96 2.29 7.38 -18.14
CA SER A 96 1.81 7.92 -16.85
C SER A 96 2.88 8.79 -16.19
N VAL A 97 4.13 8.36 -16.17
CA VAL A 97 5.30 9.14 -15.69
C VAL A 97 5.42 10.45 -16.48
N ASP A 98 5.37 10.39 -17.79
CA ASP A 98 5.48 11.57 -18.66
C ASP A 98 4.29 12.53 -18.48
N TYR A 99 3.09 12.00 -18.26
CA TYR A 99 1.90 12.80 -17.93
C TYR A 99 2.10 13.59 -16.64
N VAL A 100 2.41 12.91 -15.53
CA VAL A 100 2.62 13.53 -14.21
C VAL A 100 3.76 14.53 -14.29
N ARG A 101 4.91 14.15 -14.82
CA ARG A 101 6.08 15.00 -15.00
C ARG A 101 5.73 16.27 -15.77
N SER A 102 5.04 16.15 -16.92
CA SER A 102 4.70 17.31 -17.76
C SER A 102 3.76 18.30 -17.08
N LYS A 103 2.83 17.81 -16.24
CA LYS A 103 1.94 18.66 -15.45
C LYS A 103 2.71 19.42 -14.36
N LEU A 104 3.59 18.74 -13.64
CA LEU A 104 4.41 19.33 -12.58
C LEU A 104 5.41 20.37 -13.14
N GLU A 105 6.10 20.06 -14.24
CA GLU A 105 7.03 21.00 -14.90
C GLU A 105 6.30 22.27 -15.37
N ARG A 106 5.11 22.14 -15.94
CA ARG A 106 4.26 23.29 -16.32
C ARG A 106 3.79 24.11 -15.12
N ALA A 107 3.57 23.48 -13.98
CA ALA A 107 3.28 24.18 -12.72
C ALA A 107 4.53 24.84 -12.12
N GLY A 108 5.70 24.56 -12.66
CA GLY A 108 6.98 25.15 -12.30
C GLY A 108 7.75 24.39 -11.22
N TYR A 109 7.44 23.14 -10.98
CA TYR A 109 8.27 22.27 -10.16
C TYR A 109 9.58 21.91 -10.87
N ARG A 110 10.62 21.65 -10.08
CA ARG A 110 11.73 20.80 -10.50
C ARG A 110 11.30 19.36 -10.29
N VAL A 111 11.19 18.60 -11.36
CA VAL A 111 10.83 17.19 -11.30
C VAL A 111 12.10 16.36 -11.39
N ARG A 112 12.23 15.40 -10.48
CA ARG A 112 13.24 14.34 -10.54
C ARG A 112 12.52 13.03 -10.90
N VAL A 113 12.92 12.45 -12.01
CA VAL A 113 12.58 11.07 -12.34
C VAL A 113 13.73 10.19 -11.89
N GLN A 114 13.48 9.29 -10.96
CA GLN A 114 14.47 8.38 -10.39
C GLN A 114 14.27 7.01 -11.04
N ALA A 115 15.22 6.62 -11.88
CA ALA A 115 15.26 5.28 -12.46
C ALA A 115 15.77 4.26 -11.43
N PHE A 116 15.21 3.06 -11.45
CA PHE A 116 15.68 1.93 -10.64
C PHE A 116 15.37 0.59 -11.32
N PRO A 117 16.22 -0.44 -11.09
CA PRO A 117 15.97 -1.77 -11.61
C PRO A 117 14.90 -2.48 -10.78
N PHE A 118 14.07 -3.28 -11.44
CA PHE A 118 13.15 -4.19 -10.78
C PHE A 118 12.97 -5.47 -11.60
N LEU A 119 12.50 -6.53 -10.96
CA LEU A 119 12.17 -7.79 -11.61
C LEU A 119 10.70 -7.74 -12.02
N ALA A 120 10.47 -7.48 -13.30
CA ALA A 120 9.13 -7.48 -13.87
C ALA A 120 8.55 -8.89 -13.91
N PHE A 121 7.26 -9.02 -13.64
CA PHE A 121 6.50 -10.24 -13.77
C PHE A 121 5.13 -9.92 -14.34
N TYR A 122 4.85 -10.40 -15.57
CA TYR A 122 3.58 -10.13 -16.24
C TYR A 122 3.05 -11.40 -16.88
N PRO A 123 1.82 -11.86 -16.54
CA PRO A 123 1.11 -12.86 -17.31
C PRO A 123 0.94 -12.40 -18.75
N THR A 124 1.24 -13.28 -19.73
CA THR A 124 1.00 -13.04 -21.17
C THR A 124 -0.21 -13.79 -21.68
N GLY A 125 -0.80 -14.63 -20.84
CA GLY A 125 -2.00 -15.39 -21.10
C GLY A 125 -2.38 -16.26 -19.91
N PRO A 126 -3.50 -16.98 -19.99
CA PRO A 126 -3.90 -17.93 -18.95
C PRO A 126 -2.93 -19.09 -18.88
N GLY A 127 -2.65 -19.54 -17.66
CA GLY A 127 -1.89 -20.78 -17.45
C GLY A 127 -2.60 -22.01 -18.00
N VAL A 128 -1.85 -23.07 -18.24
CA VAL A 128 -2.42 -24.36 -18.65
C VAL A 128 -2.01 -25.42 -17.64
N LEU A 129 -2.99 -26.21 -17.18
CA LEU A 129 -2.77 -27.37 -16.32
C LEU A 129 -3.71 -28.51 -16.71
N ASN A 130 -3.14 -29.66 -17.10
CA ASN A 130 -3.91 -30.82 -17.56
C ASN A 130 -3.33 -32.09 -16.95
N ALA A 131 -4.18 -32.98 -16.45
CA ALA A 131 -3.80 -34.36 -16.19
C ALA A 131 -3.85 -35.17 -17.48
N LEU A 132 -2.79 -35.95 -17.72
CA LEU A 132 -2.67 -36.83 -18.91
C LEU A 132 -2.84 -38.30 -18.55
N ALA A 133 -2.49 -38.70 -17.32
CA ALA A 133 -2.62 -40.06 -16.80
C ALA A 133 -2.90 -39.97 -15.28
N PRO A 134 -3.58 -40.98 -14.69
CA PRO A 134 -4.18 -42.15 -15.29
C PRO A 134 -5.48 -41.85 -16.09
N GLN A 135 -6.06 -40.67 -15.89
CA GLN A 135 -7.22 -40.15 -16.60
C GLN A 135 -6.92 -38.76 -17.13
N GLN A 136 -7.42 -38.44 -18.31
CA GLN A 136 -7.29 -37.10 -18.87
C GLN A 136 -8.31 -36.17 -18.23
N GLN A 137 -7.82 -35.01 -17.77
CA GLN A 137 -8.64 -33.94 -17.16
C GLN A 137 -7.98 -32.59 -17.44
N ASN A 138 -8.77 -31.62 -17.90
CA ASN A 138 -8.35 -30.24 -18.00
C ASN A 138 -8.81 -29.47 -16.75
N TYR A 139 -7.94 -28.67 -16.17
CA TYR A 139 -8.23 -27.80 -15.04
C TYR A 139 -8.49 -26.39 -15.53
N VAL A 140 -9.37 -25.67 -14.81
CA VAL A 140 -9.85 -24.35 -15.20
C VAL A 140 -8.98 -23.28 -14.54
N TRP A 141 -8.46 -22.39 -15.38
CA TRP A 141 -7.69 -21.22 -14.94
C TRP A 141 -8.53 -20.34 -14.02
N GLU A 142 -7.94 -19.85 -12.91
CA GLU A 142 -8.56 -19.03 -11.85
C GLU A 142 -9.72 -19.69 -11.09
N GLU A 143 -10.03 -20.95 -11.37
CA GLU A 143 -10.93 -21.76 -10.54
C GLU A 143 -10.17 -22.88 -9.82
N ASP A 144 -9.36 -23.64 -10.55
CA ASP A 144 -8.61 -24.77 -10.04
C ASP A 144 -7.16 -24.43 -9.70
N PHE A 145 -6.56 -23.51 -10.45
CA PHE A 145 -5.16 -23.10 -10.31
C PHE A 145 -4.92 -21.69 -10.84
N THR A 146 -3.78 -21.11 -10.42
CA THR A 146 -3.31 -19.79 -10.85
C THR A 146 -1.79 -19.74 -10.90
N TYR A 147 -1.20 -18.63 -11.35
CA TYR A 147 0.23 -18.40 -11.25
C TYR A 147 0.64 -18.15 -9.79
N LEU A 148 1.90 -18.48 -9.48
CA LEU A 148 2.64 -17.84 -8.39
C LEU A 148 3.46 -16.72 -8.97
N GLU A 149 3.31 -15.53 -8.45
CA GLU A 149 4.14 -14.41 -8.87
C GLU A 149 5.62 -14.75 -8.77
N GLN A 150 6.40 -14.20 -9.68
CA GLN A 150 7.82 -14.50 -9.83
C GLN A 150 8.14 -15.95 -10.24
N SER A 151 7.16 -16.73 -10.72
CA SER A 151 7.43 -18.00 -11.40
C SER A 151 8.21 -17.78 -12.69
N ASP A 152 9.14 -18.66 -13.00
CA ASP A 152 9.77 -18.65 -14.32
C ASP A 152 8.79 -19.19 -15.39
N PRO A 153 8.84 -18.69 -16.65
CA PRO A 153 8.06 -19.21 -17.75
C PRO A 153 8.52 -20.62 -18.13
N GLY A 154 7.59 -21.43 -18.66
CA GLY A 154 7.95 -22.73 -19.19
C GLY A 154 6.78 -23.67 -19.36
N THR A 155 7.01 -24.71 -20.15
CA THR A 155 6.07 -25.83 -20.36
C THR A 155 6.73 -27.13 -19.94
N VAL A 156 6.07 -27.88 -19.07
CA VAL A 156 6.55 -29.14 -18.53
C VAL A 156 5.48 -30.21 -18.60
N THR A 157 5.88 -31.39 -19.01
CA THR A 157 5.03 -32.59 -18.94
C THR A 157 5.82 -33.69 -18.24
N ALA A 158 5.41 -34.09 -17.05
CA ALA A 158 6.12 -35.07 -16.26
C ALA A 158 5.22 -35.80 -15.25
N GLN A 159 5.77 -36.87 -14.66
CA GLN A 159 5.16 -37.55 -13.54
C GLN A 159 5.17 -36.62 -12.33
N VAL A 160 4.09 -36.65 -11.54
CA VAL A 160 3.95 -35.88 -10.30
C VAL A 160 4.41 -36.71 -9.12
N VAL A 161 5.18 -36.06 -8.23
CA VAL A 161 5.64 -36.67 -6.98
C VAL A 161 5.28 -35.75 -5.83
N ALA A 162 4.45 -36.24 -4.93
CA ALA A 162 4.07 -35.53 -3.71
C ALA A 162 5.24 -35.51 -2.72
N VAL A 163 5.51 -34.33 -2.15
CA VAL A 163 6.65 -34.09 -1.27
C VAL A 163 6.13 -33.82 0.16
N ASP A 164 6.29 -34.78 1.03
CA ASP A 164 5.97 -34.72 2.47
C ASP A 164 4.62 -34.01 2.78
N VAL A 165 3.54 -34.42 2.09
CA VAL A 165 2.21 -33.81 2.23
C VAL A 165 1.51 -34.31 3.49
N MET A 166 0.83 -33.41 4.21
CA MET A 166 0.02 -33.69 5.41
C MET A 166 -1.43 -33.26 5.17
N LEU A 167 -2.26 -34.18 4.69
CA LEU A 167 -3.64 -33.87 4.33
C LEU A 167 -4.59 -33.89 5.54
N GLY A 168 -5.66 -33.11 5.45
CA GLY A 168 -6.76 -33.08 6.44
C GLY A 168 -6.84 -31.79 7.22
N ALA A 169 -8.00 -31.54 7.83
CA ALA A 169 -8.26 -30.35 8.64
C ALA A 169 -7.33 -30.29 9.86
N GLY A 170 -6.89 -29.08 10.21
CA GLY A 170 -6.00 -28.84 11.34
C GLY A 170 -4.56 -29.30 11.12
N ASN A 171 -4.15 -29.63 9.89
CA ASN A 171 -2.78 -30.03 9.60
C ASN A 171 -1.77 -28.88 9.85
N THR A 172 -0.53 -29.26 10.10
CA THR A 172 0.60 -28.33 10.31
C THR A 172 1.69 -28.59 9.29
N SER A 173 1.31 -28.63 8.00
CA SER A 173 2.21 -29.00 6.91
C SER A 173 3.52 -28.19 6.92
N ASN A 174 4.63 -28.89 6.78
CA ASN A 174 5.96 -28.36 6.48
C ASN A 174 6.49 -28.88 5.13
N SER A 175 5.62 -29.42 4.29
CA SER A 175 5.91 -30.00 2.97
C SER A 175 6.89 -29.12 2.17
N GLY A 176 8.00 -29.71 1.74
CA GLY A 176 9.03 -29.05 0.93
C GLY A 176 9.77 -27.91 1.63
N CYS A 177 9.78 -27.87 2.97
CA CYS A 177 10.52 -26.86 3.73
C CYS A 177 11.98 -27.22 4.00
N GLU A 178 12.33 -28.50 3.93
CA GLU A 178 13.67 -29.02 4.20
C GLU A 178 14.21 -29.78 2.98
N ALA A 179 15.52 -29.78 2.80
CA ALA A 179 16.15 -30.52 1.69
C ALA A 179 15.91 -32.04 1.80
N GLU A 180 15.74 -32.53 3.01
CA GLU A 180 15.47 -33.92 3.34
C GLU A 180 14.12 -34.40 2.83
N ASP A 181 13.13 -33.49 2.69
CA ASP A 181 11.79 -33.80 2.15
C ASP A 181 11.86 -34.31 0.70
N PHE A 182 12.94 -33.94 0.00
CA PHE A 182 13.20 -34.34 -1.38
C PHE A 182 14.13 -35.55 -1.47
N ALA A 183 14.38 -36.27 -0.39
CA ALA A 183 15.27 -37.45 -0.42
C ALA A 183 14.72 -38.51 -1.38
N GLY A 184 15.50 -38.82 -2.45
CA GLY A 184 15.08 -39.77 -3.48
C GLY A 184 14.10 -39.20 -4.52
N PHE A 185 13.89 -37.91 -4.55
CA PHE A 185 13.04 -37.26 -5.57
C PHE A 185 13.58 -37.54 -6.97
N PRO A 186 12.75 -38.03 -7.92
CA PRO A 186 13.21 -38.38 -9.26
C PRO A 186 13.41 -37.09 -10.09
N ALA A 187 14.63 -36.88 -10.56
CA ALA A 187 14.95 -35.73 -11.42
C ALA A 187 14.04 -35.68 -12.65
N GLY A 188 13.57 -34.52 -13.01
CA GLY A 188 12.67 -34.27 -14.12
C GLY A 188 11.18 -34.47 -13.78
N ALA A 189 10.83 -34.87 -12.58
CA ALA A 189 9.42 -34.93 -12.14
C ALA A 189 8.88 -33.52 -11.77
N ILE A 190 7.57 -33.38 -11.72
CA ILE A 190 6.88 -32.23 -11.15
C ILE A 190 6.74 -32.48 -9.63
N ALA A 191 7.22 -31.55 -8.82
CA ALA A 191 7.04 -31.60 -7.38
C ALA A 191 5.64 -31.08 -7.00
N LEU A 192 4.88 -31.87 -6.28
CA LEU A 192 3.60 -31.48 -5.69
C LEU A 192 3.80 -31.19 -4.21
N ILE A 193 3.66 -29.92 -3.83
CA ILE A 193 4.04 -29.41 -2.49
C ILE A 193 2.81 -28.75 -1.86
N GLN A 194 2.58 -29.03 -0.58
CA GLN A 194 1.50 -28.40 0.19
C GLN A 194 1.98 -27.09 0.80
N ARG A 195 1.13 -26.05 0.78
CA ARG A 195 1.33 -24.84 1.59
C ARG A 195 1.49 -25.20 3.07
N GLY A 196 2.21 -24.40 3.83
CA GLY A 196 2.45 -24.64 5.25
C GLY A 196 3.31 -23.55 5.88
N THR A 197 4.33 -23.97 6.65
CA THR A 197 5.09 -23.07 7.55
C THR A 197 6.15 -22.22 6.87
N CYS A 198 6.74 -22.64 5.74
CA CYS A 198 7.82 -21.90 5.07
C CYS A 198 7.34 -21.20 3.80
N ALA A 199 8.12 -20.22 3.35
CA ALA A 199 7.82 -19.40 2.16
C ALA A 199 7.75 -20.24 0.87
N PHE A 200 6.90 -19.82 -0.07
CA PHE A 200 6.73 -20.51 -1.37
C PHE A 200 8.03 -20.55 -2.18
N GLY A 201 8.80 -19.44 -2.19
CA GLY A 201 10.09 -19.38 -2.86
C GLY A 201 11.11 -20.37 -2.30
N GLN A 202 11.13 -20.61 -0.98
CA GLN A 202 11.97 -21.64 -0.36
C GLN A 202 11.58 -23.03 -0.85
N LYS A 203 10.29 -23.36 -0.87
CA LYS A 203 9.77 -24.65 -1.35
C LYS A 203 10.17 -24.90 -2.81
N ALA A 204 9.94 -23.90 -3.67
CA ALA A 204 10.25 -23.99 -5.10
C ALA A 204 11.78 -24.07 -5.35
N THR A 205 12.58 -23.34 -4.57
CA THR A 205 14.06 -23.39 -4.66
C THR A 205 14.60 -24.77 -4.27
N LEU A 206 14.08 -25.35 -3.20
CA LEU A 206 14.48 -26.71 -2.77
C LEU A 206 14.04 -27.78 -3.78
N ALA A 207 12.85 -27.66 -4.37
CA ALA A 207 12.38 -28.53 -5.44
C ALA A 207 13.30 -28.45 -6.68
N ALA A 208 13.64 -27.23 -7.13
CA ALA A 208 14.57 -27.02 -8.24
C ALA A 208 15.94 -27.63 -7.97
N ALA A 209 16.49 -27.44 -6.75
CA ALA A 209 17.74 -28.03 -6.33
C ALA A 209 17.70 -29.57 -6.28
N ALA A 210 16.54 -30.15 -6.02
CA ALA A 210 16.32 -31.60 -6.06
C ALA A 210 16.12 -32.13 -7.49
N GLY A 211 16.11 -31.27 -8.51
CA GLY A 211 15.99 -31.62 -9.93
C GLY A 211 14.55 -31.70 -10.43
N ALA A 212 13.60 -31.07 -9.77
CA ALA A 212 12.24 -30.91 -10.30
C ALA A 212 12.26 -30.14 -11.62
N SER A 213 11.43 -30.53 -12.57
CA SER A 213 11.24 -29.80 -13.82
C SER A 213 10.17 -28.72 -13.74
N GLY A 214 9.28 -28.80 -12.75
CA GLY A 214 8.24 -27.84 -12.43
C GLY A 214 7.69 -28.12 -11.05
N VAL A 215 6.93 -27.17 -10.50
CA VAL A 215 6.32 -27.27 -9.17
C VAL A 215 4.84 -26.92 -9.25
N VAL A 216 4.03 -27.67 -8.55
CA VAL A 216 2.66 -27.26 -8.22
C VAL A 216 2.56 -27.16 -6.70
N ILE A 217 2.34 -25.96 -6.18
CA ILE A 217 2.06 -25.76 -4.76
C ILE A 217 0.55 -25.66 -4.60
N PHE A 218 -0.04 -26.41 -3.69
CA PHE A 218 -1.47 -26.35 -3.42
C PHE A 218 -1.76 -25.83 -2.00
N ASN A 219 -2.94 -25.26 -1.79
CA ASN A 219 -3.31 -24.64 -0.53
C ASN A 219 -3.31 -25.65 0.62
N GLN A 220 -3.22 -25.17 1.87
CA GLN A 220 -2.97 -26.03 3.02
C GLN A 220 -4.16 -26.91 3.41
N GLY A 221 -5.40 -26.34 3.36
CA GLY A 221 -6.62 -27.05 3.72
C GLY A 221 -6.73 -27.44 5.20
N ASP A 222 -6.01 -26.75 6.08
CA ASP A 222 -6.12 -26.89 7.53
C ASP A 222 -7.43 -26.29 8.06
N THR A 223 -7.96 -25.26 7.37
CA THR A 223 -9.24 -24.60 7.58
C THR A 223 -10.00 -24.43 6.26
N GLU A 224 -11.29 -24.12 6.30
CA GLU A 224 -12.11 -23.97 5.07
C GLU A 224 -11.68 -22.79 4.20
N ASP A 225 -11.31 -21.67 4.81
CA ASP A 225 -10.80 -20.48 4.14
C ASP A 225 -9.44 -20.69 3.47
N ARG A 226 -8.73 -21.76 3.81
CA ARG A 226 -7.43 -22.13 3.22
C ARG A 226 -7.51 -23.30 2.25
N LYS A 227 -8.63 -23.43 1.53
CA LYS A 227 -8.83 -24.43 0.47
C LYS A 227 -8.82 -23.86 -0.94
N GLY A 228 -9.28 -22.62 -1.12
CA GLY A 228 -9.37 -21.93 -2.41
C GLY A 228 -8.03 -21.49 -2.97
N LEU A 229 -8.08 -20.76 -4.08
CA LEU A 229 -6.93 -20.04 -4.63
C LEU A 229 -6.62 -18.81 -3.77
N MET A 230 -5.42 -18.30 -3.92
CA MET A 230 -4.98 -17.06 -3.29
C MET A 230 -3.90 -16.40 -4.15
N GLY A 231 -3.78 -15.09 -4.09
CA GLY A 231 -2.59 -14.38 -4.56
C GLY A 231 -1.37 -14.80 -3.74
N ALA A 232 -0.30 -15.20 -4.39
CA ALA A 232 0.91 -15.65 -3.72
C ALA A 232 2.14 -15.39 -4.59
N THR A 233 3.27 -15.11 -3.94
CA THR A 233 4.55 -14.82 -4.61
C THR A 233 5.64 -15.77 -4.17
N LEU A 234 6.55 -16.09 -5.09
CA LEU A 234 7.80 -16.78 -4.80
C LEU A 234 8.86 -15.82 -4.19
N GLY A 235 8.60 -14.51 -4.30
CA GLY A 235 9.55 -13.47 -3.92
C GLY A 235 10.58 -13.18 -5.02
N ALA A 236 11.11 -11.95 -5.01
CA ALA A 236 12.07 -11.49 -6.01
C ALA A 236 13.39 -12.28 -6.00
N ASP A 237 13.72 -12.91 -4.88
CA ASP A 237 14.95 -13.72 -4.73
C ASP A 237 14.82 -15.12 -5.32
N TYR A 238 13.63 -15.53 -5.79
CA TYR A 238 13.49 -16.84 -6.44
C TYR A 238 14.32 -16.91 -7.71
N ALA A 239 15.16 -17.92 -7.78
CA ALA A 239 16.09 -18.18 -8.90
C ALA A 239 16.10 -19.68 -9.31
N GLY A 240 14.97 -20.38 -9.14
CA GLY A 240 14.88 -21.80 -9.42
C GLY A 240 14.92 -22.16 -10.90
N GLY A 241 14.54 -21.24 -11.78
CA GLY A 241 14.56 -21.45 -13.24
C GLY A 241 13.53 -22.45 -13.75
N ILE A 242 12.49 -22.73 -12.98
CA ILE A 242 11.43 -23.69 -13.33
C ILE A 242 10.03 -23.09 -13.12
N PRO A 243 9.03 -23.50 -13.93
CA PRO A 243 7.67 -23.02 -13.80
C PRO A 243 7.00 -23.53 -12.50
N VAL A 244 6.25 -22.62 -11.85
CA VAL A 244 5.53 -22.89 -10.59
C VAL A 244 4.09 -22.44 -10.71
N LEU A 245 3.13 -23.30 -10.38
CA LEU A 245 1.71 -22.99 -10.30
C LEU A 245 1.21 -23.13 -8.87
N PHE A 246 0.15 -22.39 -8.54
CA PHE A 246 -0.62 -22.56 -7.31
C PHE A 246 -1.97 -23.21 -7.60
N ALA A 247 -2.43 -24.14 -6.74
CA ALA A 247 -3.68 -24.86 -6.94
C ALA A 247 -4.54 -24.90 -5.67
N THR A 248 -5.82 -25.19 -5.86
CA THR A 248 -6.74 -25.43 -4.74
C THR A 248 -6.31 -26.65 -3.93
N TYR A 249 -6.70 -26.68 -2.64
CA TYR A 249 -6.44 -27.82 -1.76
C TYR A 249 -7.06 -29.12 -2.28
N ASP A 250 -8.31 -29.05 -2.75
CA ASP A 250 -9.03 -30.25 -3.17
C ASP A 250 -8.36 -30.93 -4.37
N ASN A 251 -7.87 -30.14 -5.34
CA ASN A 251 -7.09 -30.67 -6.46
C ASN A 251 -5.76 -31.25 -6.00
N GLY A 252 -5.00 -30.52 -5.18
CA GLY A 252 -3.70 -30.97 -4.67
C GLY A 252 -3.81 -32.25 -3.85
N ALA A 253 -4.82 -32.35 -2.97
CA ALA A 253 -5.08 -33.53 -2.17
C ALA A 253 -5.48 -34.75 -3.02
N ALA A 254 -6.27 -34.56 -4.06
CA ALA A 254 -6.62 -35.61 -5.02
C ALA A 254 -5.38 -36.07 -5.80
N TRP A 255 -4.55 -35.15 -6.25
CA TRP A 255 -3.31 -35.46 -7.00
C TRP A 255 -2.30 -36.22 -6.12
N ALA A 256 -2.14 -35.84 -4.86
CA ALA A 256 -1.24 -36.51 -3.94
C ALA A 256 -1.60 -37.99 -3.70
N GLN A 257 -2.89 -38.36 -3.89
CA GLN A 257 -3.41 -39.71 -3.72
C GLN A 257 -3.50 -40.50 -5.02
N THR A 258 -3.21 -39.85 -6.17
CA THR A 258 -3.36 -40.45 -7.50
C THR A 258 -2.07 -41.12 -7.95
N ALA A 259 -2.04 -42.45 -7.93
CA ALA A 259 -0.89 -43.22 -8.40
C ALA A 259 -0.66 -43.04 -9.90
N GLY A 260 0.58 -42.78 -10.30
CA GLY A 260 0.97 -42.62 -11.70
C GLY A 260 0.44 -41.34 -12.35
N LEU A 261 0.10 -40.34 -11.57
CA LEU A 261 -0.33 -39.04 -12.10
C LEU A 261 0.76 -38.41 -12.97
N GLN A 262 0.37 -38.00 -14.17
CA GLN A 262 1.18 -37.19 -15.06
C GLN A 262 0.45 -35.89 -15.37
N LEU A 263 1.10 -34.76 -15.12
CA LEU A 263 0.59 -33.43 -15.46
C LEU A 263 1.37 -32.80 -16.62
N SER A 264 0.66 -32.02 -17.42
CA SER A 264 1.21 -31.03 -18.35
C SER A 264 0.84 -29.67 -17.83
N MET A 265 1.84 -28.79 -17.58
CA MET A 265 1.67 -27.46 -17.06
C MET A 265 2.40 -26.44 -17.94
N THR A 266 1.81 -25.25 -18.11
CA THR A 266 2.43 -24.12 -18.80
C THR A 266 2.26 -22.87 -17.94
N VAL A 267 3.37 -22.19 -17.70
CA VAL A 267 3.43 -20.84 -17.17
C VAL A 267 3.84 -19.91 -18.31
N ASP A 268 2.91 -19.04 -18.72
CA ASP A 268 3.09 -18.11 -19.82
C ASP A 268 3.18 -16.68 -19.28
N VAL A 269 4.40 -16.28 -18.92
CA VAL A 269 4.70 -15.01 -18.27
C VAL A 269 5.99 -14.41 -18.85
N ILE A 270 6.10 -13.09 -18.81
CA ILE A 270 7.37 -12.38 -18.91
C ILE A 270 7.90 -12.20 -17.49
N ARG A 271 9.12 -12.67 -17.24
CA ARG A 271 9.87 -12.46 -16.01
C ARG A 271 11.27 -12.01 -16.37
N GLU A 272 11.54 -10.72 -16.24
CA GLU A 272 12.82 -10.15 -16.64
C GLU A 272 13.26 -8.97 -15.77
N GLN A 273 14.58 -8.79 -15.66
CA GLN A 273 15.14 -7.57 -15.07
C GLN A 273 14.94 -6.41 -16.04
N THR A 274 14.25 -5.37 -15.60
CA THR A 274 14.02 -4.16 -16.38
C THR A 274 14.17 -2.92 -15.51
N GLU A 275 13.88 -1.74 -16.04
CA GLU A 275 13.98 -0.47 -15.35
C GLU A 275 12.59 0.19 -15.28
N THR A 276 12.29 0.79 -14.12
CA THR A 276 11.12 1.63 -13.94
C THR A 276 11.49 2.90 -13.17
N TYR A 277 10.50 3.73 -12.79
CA TYR A 277 10.77 5.10 -12.37
C TYR A 277 9.89 5.53 -11.20
N ASN A 278 10.46 6.28 -10.26
CA ASN A 278 9.73 7.15 -9.35
C ASN A 278 9.70 8.58 -9.89
N VAL A 279 8.61 9.30 -9.67
CA VAL A 279 8.52 10.73 -9.96
C VAL A 279 8.48 11.52 -8.66
N LEU A 280 9.38 12.48 -8.51
CA LEU A 280 9.54 13.26 -7.29
C LEU A 280 9.50 14.76 -7.61
N ALA A 281 8.79 15.52 -6.78
CA ALA A 281 8.73 16.96 -6.87
C ALA A 281 8.67 17.61 -5.49
N GLU A 282 9.22 18.82 -5.35
CA GLU A 282 9.20 19.55 -4.07
C GLU A 282 8.70 20.97 -4.24
N THR A 283 8.01 21.48 -3.23
CA THR A 283 7.67 22.89 -3.15
C THR A 283 8.94 23.75 -3.23
N ARG A 284 8.86 24.88 -3.92
CA ARG A 284 10.00 25.80 -4.05
C ARG A 284 10.43 26.40 -2.73
N ARG A 285 9.48 26.60 -1.82
CA ARG A 285 9.67 27.17 -0.48
C ARG A 285 9.54 26.08 0.57
N GLY A 286 9.79 26.41 1.81
CA GLY A 286 9.77 25.54 2.97
C GLY A 286 11.16 25.15 3.41
N ASN A 287 11.28 24.86 4.71
CA ASN A 287 12.54 24.43 5.34
C ASN A 287 12.95 23.04 4.78
N PRO A 288 14.10 22.91 4.11
CA PRO A 288 14.56 21.64 3.57
C PRO A 288 15.00 20.63 4.65
N ASP A 289 15.24 21.09 5.88
CA ASP A 289 15.59 20.22 7.02
C ASP A 289 14.36 19.71 7.77
N ASN A 290 13.16 20.08 7.31
CA ASN A 290 11.88 19.61 7.83
C ASN A 290 10.95 19.31 6.64
N VAL A 291 10.93 18.07 6.21
CA VAL A 291 10.24 17.62 5.00
C VAL A 291 8.98 16.85 5.40
N VAL A 292 7.84 17.27 4.88
CA VAL A 292 6.59 16.51 4.87
C VAL A 292 6.47 15.85 3.51
N MET A 293 6.43 14.53 3.48
CA MET A 293 6.35 13.78 2.25
C MET A 293 4.95 13.20 2.07
N VAL A 294 4.45 13.24 0.84
CA VAL A 294 3.14 12.67 0.47
C VAL A 294 3.35 11.82 -0.76
N GLY A 295 2.86 10.58 -0.73
CA GLY A 295 3.08 9.63 -1.82
C GLY A 295 1.85 8.81 -2.18
N ALA A 296 1.86 8.32 -3.41
CA ALA A 296 0.92 7.39 -3.99
C ALA A 296 1.65 6.61 -5.09
N HIS A 297 1.34 5.34 -5.31
CA HIS A 297 1.92 4.67 -6.47
C HIS A 297 1.21 5.08 -7.76
N LEU A 298 1.91 4.99 -8.87
CA LEU A 298 1.44 5.44 -10.17
C LEU A 298 1.21 4.28 -11.12
N ASP A 299 1.79 3.14 -10.86
CA ASP A 299 1.56 1.92 -11.62
C ASP A 299 0.21 1.28 -11.30
N SER A 300 -0.19 0.36 -12.13
CA SER A 300 -1.30 -0.57 -11.93
C SER A 300 -0.78 -1.99 -12.07
N VAL A 301 -1.60 -2.98 -11.73
CA VAL A 301 -1.42 -4.35 -12.19
C VAL A 301 -1.51 -4.44 -13.72
N ALA A 302 -1.02 -5.55 -14.29
CA ALA A 302 -1.10 -5.78 -15.73
C ALA A 302 -2.53 -6.13 -16.20
N GLU A 303 -3.37 -6.61 -15.31
CA GLU A 303 -4.73 -7.08 -15.56
C GLU A 303 -5.74 -5.93 -15.75
N GLY A 304 -5.40 -4.71 -15.35
CA GLY A 304 -6.35 -3.61 -15.40
C GLY A 304 -5.74 -2.21 -15.45
N PRO A 305 -6.59 -1.19 -15.69
CA PRO A 305 -6.15 0.19 -15.79
C PRO A 305 -5.78 0.81 -14.44
N GLY A 306 -6.16 0.21 -13.30
CA GLY A 306 -5.82 0.67 -11.97
C GLY A 306 -6.29 2.10 -11.68
N ILE A 307 -7.57 2.40 -11.88
CA ILE A 307 -8.06 3.78 -11.74
C ILE A 307 -8.39 4.11 -10.29
N ASN A 308 -8.87 3.14 -9.51
CA ASN A 308 -8.91 3.29 -8.07
C ASN A 308 -7.56 2.89 -7.46
N ASP A 309 -7.00 1.77 -7.89
CA ASP A 309 -5.72 1.24 -7.43
C ASP A 309 -4.59 1.52 -8.45
N ASN A 310 -3.72 2.53 -8.31
CA ASN A 310 -3.89 3.65 -7.38
C ASN A 310 -3.92 4.97 -8.17
N GLY A 311 -4.70 4.97 -9.26
CA GLY A 311 -5.02 6.20 -9.98
C GLY A 311 -5.63 7.25 -9.05
N SER A 312 -6.49 6.82 -8.10
CA SER A 312 -7.23 7.71 -7.18
C SER A 312 -6.29 8.53 -6.30
N GLY A 313 -5.35 7.90 -5.61
CA GLY A 313 -4.32 8.56 -4.81
C GLY A 313 -3.38 9.40 -5.67
N SER A 314 -2.89 8.84 -6.78
CA SER A 314 -1.97 9.51 -7.71
C SER A 314 -2.57 10.77 -8.34
N ALA A 315 -3.85 10.74 -8.72
CA ALA A 315 -4.55 11.89 -9.30
C ALA A 315 -4.85 12.97 -8.26
N ALA A 316 -5.28 12.59 -7.05
CA ALA A 316 -5.49 13.54 -5.95
C ALA A 316 -4.18 14.22 -5.54
N LEU A 317 -3.09 13.45 -5.44
CA LEU A 317 -1.75 13.96 -5.18
C LEU A 317 -1.31 14.95 -6.27
N LEU A 318 -1.58 14.66 -7.54
CA LEU A 318 -1.22 15.54 -8.65
C LEU A 318 -1.99 16.88 -8.58
N GLU A 319 -3.31 16.85 -8.40
CA GLU A 319 -4.10 18.07 -8.26
C GLU A 319 -3.65 18.89 -7.04
N MET A 320 -3.38 18.25 -5.91
CA MET A 320 -2.85 18.89 -4.72
C MET A 320 -1.50 19.55 -5.00
N ALA A 321 -0.58 18.87 -5.67
CA ALA A 321 0.72 19.43 -6.04
C ALA A 321 0.56 20.64 -6.97
N LEU A 322 -0.33 20.59 -7.96
CA LEU A 322 -0.62 21.71 -8.86
C LEU A 322 -1.14 22.93 -8.10
N LEU A 323 -2.04 22.75 -7.14
CA LEU A 323 -2.56 23.79 -6.25
C LEU A 323 -1.43 24.38 -5.38
N MET A 324 -0.62 23.52 -4.77
CA MET A 324 0.46 23.94 -3.88
C MET A 324 1.67 24.56 -4.61
N SER A 325 1.71 24.54 -5.92
CA SER A 325 2.82 25.15 -6.71
C SER A 325 3.06 26.61 -6.37
N LYS A 326 2.06 27.32 -5.88
CA LYS A 326 2.09 28.73 -5.45
C LYS A 326 2.05 28.92 -3.94
N ALA A 327 1.89 27.85 -3.16
CA ALA A 327 1.84 27.93 -1.71
C ALA A 327 3.18 28.39 -1.11
N HIS A 328 3.11 28.93 0.10
CA HIS A 328 4.27 29.35 0.86
C HIS A 328 4.36 28.53 2.15
N PRO A 329 4.67 27.24 2.07
CA PRO A 329 4.79 26.38 3.23
C PRO A 329 5.99 26.80 4.10
N LEU A 330 5.91 26.56 5.40
CA LEU A 330 7.03 26.71 6.34
C LEU A 330 7.96 25.50 6.27
N ASN A 331 7.39 24.31 6.15
CA ASN A 331 8.11 23.06 5.97
C ASN A 331 8.13 22.67 4.48
N LYS A 332 9.18 22.03 4.01
CA LYS A 332 9.26 21.51 2.65
C LYS A 332 8.19 20.45 2.44
N VAL A 333 7.42 20.52 1.35
CA VAL A 333 6.53 19.44 0.94
C VAL A 333 7.13 18.73 -0.26
N ARG A 334 7.31 17.42 -0.14
CA ARG A 334 7.81 16.53 -1.18
C ARG A 334 6.68 15.61 -1.62
N PHE A 335 6.40 15.60 -2.91
CA PHE A 335 5.43 14.71 -3.55
C PHE A 335 6.17 13.57 -4.23
N ALA A 336 5.64 12.36 -4.11
CA ALA A 336 6.21 11.17 -4.74
C ALA A 336 5.13 10.33 -5.42
N TRP A 337 5.38 9.97 -6.66
CA TRP A 337 4.64 8.95 -7.40
C TRP A 337 5.57 7.76 -7.56
N TRP A 338 5.20 6.68 -6.90
CA TRP A 338 6.01 5.47 -6.86
C TRP A 338 5.74 4.58 -8.07
N GLY A 339 6.74 3.83 -8.49
CA GLY A 339 6.61 2.78 -9.48
C GLY A 339 6.92 1.43 -8.88
N ALA A 340 6.41 0.38 -9.52
CA ALA A 340 6.57 -1.01 -9.10
C ALA A 340 6.15 -1.25 -7.63
N GLU A 341 5.09 -0.57 -7.20
CA GLU A 341 4.40 -0.87 -5.95
C GLU A 341 3.79 -2.26 -6.05
N GLU A 342 3.05 -2.51 -7.13
CA GLU A 342 2.38 -3.76 -7.47
C GLU A 342 3.35 -4.96 -7.66
N SER A 343 4.64 -4.67 -7.76
CA SER A 343 5.71 -5.67 -7.81
C SER A 343 6.41 -5.88 -6.47
N GLY A 344 5.77 -5.45 -5.36
CA GLY A 344 6.27 -5.60 -4.00
C GLY A 344 6.97 -4.35 -3.46
N LEU A 345 6.36 -3.18 -3.59
CA LEU A 345 6.78 -1.89 -3.00
C LEU A 345 8.18 -1.44 -3.44
N VAL A 346 8.60 -1.84 -4.66
CA VAL A 346 10.01 -1.72 -5.08
C VAL A 346 10.45 -0.26 -5.15
N GLY A 347 9.62 0.63 -5.67
CA GLY A 347 9.97 2.04 -5.89
C GLY A 347 10.16 2.83 -4.61
N SER A 348 9.22 2.74 -3.67
CA SER A 348 9.31 3.39 -2.37
C SER A 348 10.45 2.82 -1.53
N THR A 349 10.61 1.50 -1.52
CA THR A 349 11.73 0.80 -0.88
C THR A 349 13.07 1.26 -1.45
N HIS A 350 13.21 1.27 -2.79
CA HIS A 350 14.42 1.77 -3.44
C HIS A 350 14.72 3.21 -3.04
N TYR A 351 13.70 4.08 -3.04
CA TYR A 351 13.88 5.48 -2.68
C TYR A 351 14.39 5.62 -1.25
N VAL A 352 13.72 5.02 -0.27
CA VAL A 352 14.05 5.20 1.16
C VAL A 352 15.39 4.56 1.50
N THR A 353 15.67 3.34 1.01
CA THR A 353 16.94 2.64 1.31
C THR A 353 18.16 3.34 0.71
N GLN A 354 18.02 4.06 -0.39
CA GLN A 354 19.11 4.84 -1.00
C GLN A 354 19.34 6.21 -0.35
N LEU A 355 18.46 6.65 0.55
CA LEU A 355 18.66 7.91 1.26
C LEU A 355 19.77 7.79 2.31
N PRO A 356 20.69 8.76 2.38
CA PRO A 356 21.58 8.90 3.54
C PRO A 356 20.77 9.11 4.82
N ASP A 357 21.27 8.65 5.96
CA ASP A 357 20.61 8.81 7.27
C ASP A 357 20.25 10.26 7.59
N GLU A 358 21.05 11.22 7.13
CA GLU A 358 20.76 12.64 7.30
C GLU A 358 19.50 13.05 6.54
N GLU A 359 19.33 12.58 5.30
CA GLU A 359 18.12 12.85 4.49
C GLU A 359 16.89 12.15 5.09
N LYS A 360 17.04 10.90 5.59
CA LYS A 360 15.96 10.21 6.30
C LYS A 360 15.48 11.02 7.51
N ARG A 361 16.40 11.56 8.32
CA ARG A 361 16.06 12.40 9.49
C ARG A 361 15.37 13.71 9.14
N ARG A 362 15.52 14.22 7.92
CA ARG A 362 14.81 15.41 7.43
C ARG A 362 13.34 15.13 7.12
N ILE A 363 13.00 13.88 6.79
CA ILE A 363 11.61 13.48 6.54
C ILE A 363 10.92 13.30 7.90
N LYS A 364 10.03 14.24 8.22
CA LYS A 364 9.30 14.26 9.49
C LYS A 364 8.00 13.48 9.47
N ALA A 365 7.42 13.36 8.29
CA ALA A 365 6.18 12.62 8.07
C ALA A 365 6.13 12.09 6.64
N TYR A 366 5.59 10.91 6.49
CA TYR A 366 5.12 10.36 5.23
C TYR A 366 3.61 10.15 5.29
N LEU A 367 2.88 10.72 4.34
CA LEU A 367 1.45 10.52 4.15
C LEU A 367 1.23 9.61 2.94
N ASN A 368 0.64 8.46 3.16
CA ASN A 368 0.29 7.49 2.12
C ASN A 368 -1.14 7.71 1.64
N ALA A 369 -1.34 7.71 0.33
CA ALA A 369 -2.66 7.76 -0.28
C ALA A 369 -2.77 6.61 -1.27
N ASP A 370 -3.45 5.56 -0.84
CA ASP A 370 -3.65 4.37 -1.63
C ASP A 370 -5.13 3.98 -1.61
N MET A 371 -5.70 3.80 -2.81
CA MET A 371 -7.12 3.50 -3.00
C MET A 371 -8.06 4.42 -2.20
N ILE A 372 -8.14 5.69 -2.59
CA ILE A 372 -8.98 6.68 -1.89
C ILE A 372 -10.33 6.96 -2.60
N GLY A 373 -10.76 6.08 -3.48
CA GLY A 373 -11.95 6.24 -4.31
C GLY A 373 -12.84 4.99 -4.44
N SER A 374 -12.72 3.99 -3.56
CA SER A 374 -13.46 2.72 -3.65
C SER A 374 -14.98 2.90 -3.71
N PRO A 375 -15.69 2.13 -4.55
CA PRO A 375 -17.12 2.34 -4.77
C PRO A 375 -17.99 2.01 -3.55
N ASN A 376 -17.59 1.06 -2.74
CA ASN A 376 -18.27 0.64 -1.51
C ASN A 376 -17.45 1.04 -0.27
N PHE A 377 -16.94 2.28 -0.24
CA PHE A 377 -15.91 2.77 0.68
C PHE A 377 -16.27 2.75 2.16
N ALA A 378 -15.25 2.71 3.00
CA ALA A 378 -15.25 3.19 4.38
C ALA A 378 -14.15 4.26 4.57
N ASN A 379 -14.19 4.98 5.69
CA ASN A 379 -13.19 6.01 5.97
C ASN A 379 -12.11 5.41 6.89
N PHE A 380 -11.13 4.77 6.29
CA PHE A 380 -10.02 4.15 7.00
C PHE A 380 -8.83 5.09 7.17
N ILE A 381 -8.23 5.05 8.35
CA ILE A 381 -7.00 5.76 8.71
C ILE A 381 -6.04 4.74 9.31
N TYR A 382 -4.78 4.68 8.86
CA TYR A 382 -3.80 3.76 9.46
C TYR A 382 -3.65 3.99 10.96
N ASP A 383 -3.73 2.90 11.74
CA ASP A 383 -3.66 2.86 13.21
C ASP A 383 -2.25 3.18 13.70
N GLY A 384 -1.92 4.48 13.74
CA GLY A 384 -0.59 4.97 14.07
C GLY A 384 -0.21 4.82 15.54
N ASP A 385 -1.19 4.74 16.46
CA ASP A 385 -0.95 4.56 17.89
C ASP A 385 -1.09 3.10 18.36
N GLY A 386 -1.53 2.20 17.47
CA GLY A 386 -1.71 0.78 17.76
C GLY A 386 -2.92 0.47 18.64
N SER A 387 -3.86 1.41 18.78
CA SER A 387 -5.00 1.25 19.68
C SER A 387 -6.06 0.28 19.16
N ASP A 388 -6.18 0.16 17.85
CA ASP A 388 -7.19 -0.69 17.21
C ASP A 388 -6.63 -2.09 16.87
N PHE A 389 -5.36 -2.19 16.41
CA PHE A 389 -4.76 -3.46 15.93
C PHE A 389 -3.51 -3.90 16.70
N GLY A 390 -2.97 -3.08 17.60
CA GLY A 390 -1.87 -3.43 18.50
C GLY A 390 -0.46 -3.20 17.97
N LEU A 391 -0.27 -2.99 16.66
CA LEU A 391 1.01 -2.60 16.08
C LEU A 391 1.10 -1.07 16.04
N GLN A 392 1.99 -0.52 16.84
CA GLN A 392 2.23 0.92 16.88
C GLN A 392 3.19 1.34 15.76
N GLY A 393 2.86 2.41 15.05
CA GLY A 393 3.75 3.06 14.10
C GLY A 393 4.97 3.73 14.75
N PRO A 394 5.98 4.13 13.97
CA PRO A 394 7.11 4.91 14.46
C PRO A 394 6.66 6.18 15.20
N PRO A 395 7.49 6.71 16.14
CA PRO A 395 7.15 7.91 16.89
C PRO A 395 6.77 9.08 15.98
N GLY A 396 5.60 9.65 16.18
CA GLY A 396 4.99 10.69 15.35
C GLY A 396 3.80 10.18 14.51
N SER A 397 3.67 8.87 14.29
CA SER A 397 2.57 8.28 13.52
C SER A 397 1.20 8.48 14.20
N ALA A 398 1.15 8.36 15.52
CA ALA A 398 -0.05 8.67 16.30
C ALA A 398 -0.51 10.14 16.14
N ALA A 399 0.41 11.08 16.01
CA ALA A 399 0.06 12.47 15.75
C ALA A 399 -0.56 12.67 14.37
N ILE A 400 -0.10 11.91 13.36
CA ILE A 400 -0.66 11.94 12.00
C ILE A 400 -2.07 11.33 12.00
N GLU A 401 -2.26 10.19 12.64
CA GLU A 401 -3.57 9.56 12.79
C GLU A 401 -4.57 10.53 13.45
N ARG A 402 -4.22 11.11 14.60
CA ARG A 402 -5.09 12.09 15.28
C ARG A 402 -5.40 13.30 14.39
N LEU A 403 -4.47 13.74 13.57
CA LEU A 403 -4.69 14.85 12.64
C LEU A 403 -5.71 14.48 11.56
N LEU A 404 -5.63 13.28 11.02
CA LEU A 404 -6.58 12.76 10.02
C LEU A 404 -7.96 12.53 10.66
N ARG A 405 -8.03 11.88 11.84
CA ARG A 405 -9.29 11.72 12.59
C ARG A 405 -9.95 13.08 12.88
N ALA A 406 -9.17 14.09 13.27
CA ALA A 406 -9.68 15.44 13.51
C ALA A 406 -10.32 16.06 12.26
N TYR A 407 -9.84 15.74 11.06
CA TYR A 407 -10.49 16.20 9.82
C TYR A 407 -11.88 15.56 9.65
N PHE A 408 -12.01 14.24 9.83
CA PHE A 408 -13.29 13.54 9.72
C PHE A 408 -14.27 14.03 10.79
N ASP A 409 -13.81 14.27 12.02
CA ASP A 409 -14.61 14.86 13.09
C ASP A 409 -15.12 16.27 12.72
N LEU A 410 -14.28 17.12 12.15
CA LEU A 410 -14.65 18.45 11.66
C LEU A 410 -15.70 18.39 10.54
N ARG A 411 -15.72 17.31 9.77
CA ARG A 411 -16.69 17.05 8.71
C ARG A 411 -17.94 16.32 9.21
N ASN A 412 -17.99 16.00 10.50
CA ASN A 412 -19.02 15.16 11.10
C ASN A 412 -19.20 13.82 10.35
N GLN A 413 -18.05 13.26 9.90
CA GLN A 413 -17.96 11.98 9.23
C GLN A 413 -17.31 10.95 10.16
N PRO A 414 -17.86 9.73 10.27
CA PRO A 414 -17.21 8.68 11.02
C PRO A 414 -15.92 8.23 10.32
N SER A 415 -14.93 7.80 11.11
CA SER A 415 -13.74 7.11 10.63
C SER A 415 -13.39 5.96 11.55
N GLU A 416 -12.62 5.00 11.07
CA GLU A 416 -12.09 3.89 11.86
C GLU A 416 -10.64 3.59 11.48
N GLY A 417 -9.92 2.91 12.38
CA GLY A 417 -8.55 2.48 12.11
C GLY A 417 -8.49 1.39 11.03
N THR A 418 -7.38 1.34 10.31
CA THR A 418 -6.99 0.18 9.50
C THR A 418 -5.64 -0.34 9.93
N GLU A 419 -5.42 -1.64 9.76
CA GLU A 419 -4.19 -2.32 10.16
C GLU A 419 -2.97 -1.81 9.41
N ILE A 420 -1.81 -1.83 10.07
CA ILE A 420 -0.50 -1.66 9.44
C ILE A 420 -0.06 -3.04 8.96
N ASP A 421 -0.43 -3.41 7.75
CA ASP A 421 -0.24 -4.73 7.14
C ASP A 421 0.95 -4.80 6.17
N PHE A 422 1.64 -3.67 5.94
CA PHE A 422 2.77 -3.53 5.03
C PHE A 422 2.45 -3.79 3.55
N ARG A 423 1.21 -3.61 3.14
CA ARG A 423 0.75 -3.79 1.77
C ARG A 423 0.81 -2.51 0.91
N SER A 424 1.40 -1.44 1.39
CA SER A 424 1.54 -0.19 0.62
C SER A 424 2.84 0.54 0.92
N ASP A 425 3.15 1.57 0.16
CA ASP A 425 4.42 2.31 0.11
C ASP A 425 4.90 2.93 1.43
N TYR A 426 4.10 2.88 2.50
CA TYR A 426 4.53 3.29 3.82
C TYR A 426 5.50 2.29 4.49
N ALA A 427 5.56 1.04 4.00
CA ALA A 427 6.26 -0.06 4.66
C ALA A 427 7.74 0.27 4.94
N GLN A 428 8.51 0.73 3.95
CA GLN A 428 9.91 1.06 4.17
C GLN A 428 10.12 2.31 5.04
N PHE A 429 9.16 3.25 5.03
CA PHE A 429 9.20 4.39 5.97
C PHE A 429 9.03 3.92 7.41
N PHE A 430 8.11 2.97 7.65
CA PHE A 430 7.94 2.32 8.95
C PHE A 430 9.24 1.63 9.40
N GLU A 431 9.85 0.80 8.55
CA GLU A 431 11.08 0.06 8.85
C GLU A 431 12.26 0.98 9.18
N ASP A 432 12.35 2.12 8.53
CA ASP A 432 13.38 3.14 8.80
C ASP A 432 13.02 4.10 9.96
N GLY A 433 11.93 3.85 10.67
CA GLY A 433 11.51 4.63 11.84
C GLY A 433 11.00 6.03 11.51
N ILE A 434 10.58 6.29 10.27
CA ILE A 434 9.99 7.56 9.82
C ILE A 434 8.50 7.55 10.15
N ALA A 435 8.01 8.57 10.84
CA ALA A 435 6.59 8.71 11.14
C ALA A 435 5.75 8.68 9.86
N PHE A 436 4.73 7.85 9.83
CA PHE A 436 3.82 7.76 8.71
C PHE A 436 2.36 7.72 9.16
N GLY A 437 1.48 7.95 8.24
CA GLY A 437 0.04 7.76 8.34
C GLY A 437 -0.56 7.87 6.95
N GLY A 438 -1.85 7.68 6.83
CA GLY A 438 -2.48 7.74 5.51
C GLY A 438 -3.94 7.37 5.56
N LEU A 439 -4.52 7.30 4.38
CA LEU A 439 -5.92 7.07 4.13
C LEU A 439 -6.10 5.89 3.18
N PHE A 440 -7.18 5.16 3.41
CA PHE A 440 -7.58 4.02 2.62
C PHE A 440 -9.12 3.94 2.57
N THR A 441 -9.68 3.42 1.50
CA THR A 441 -11.15 3.28 1.36
C THR A 441 -11.63 1.84 1.29
N GLY A 442 -10.70 0.88 1.37
CA GLY A 442 -10.93 -0.55 1.33
C GLY A 442 -10.73 -1.15 -0.06
N ALA A 443 -10.24 -2.37 -0.11
CA ALA A 443 -9.97 -3.16 -1.30
C ALA A 443 -10.90 -4.38 -1.39
N GLU A 444 -10.35 -5.58 -1.45
CA GLU A 444 -11.07 -6.85 -1.61
C GLU A 444 -11.84 -7.30 -0.35
N ASP A 445 -11.53 -6.74 0.80
CA ASP A 445 -12.22 -7.09 2.05
C ASP A 445 -13.71 -6.79 1.99
N VAL A 446 -14.48 -7.61 2.70
CA VAL A 446 -15.94 -7.55 2.67
C VAL A 446 -16.48 -6.60 3.73
N LYS A 447 -17.26 -5.61 3.29
CA LYS A 447 -17.91 -4.64 4.16
C LYS A 447 -18.92 -5.31 5.08
N SER A 448 -18.77 -5.11 6.38
CA SER A 448 -19.69 -5.62 7.39
C SER A 448 -21.02 -4.84 7.43
N GLU A 449 -22.06 -5.43 8.04
CA GLU A 449 -23.34 -4.74 8.28
C GLU A 449 -23.17 -3.46 9.12
N ALA A 450 -22.29 -3.48 10.11
CA ALA A 450 -22.01 -2.32 10.95
C ALA A 450 -21.34 -1.18 10.16
N GLN A 451 -20.44 -1.52 9.25
CA GLN A 451 -19.81 -0.55 8.37
C GLN A 451 -20.80 0.00 7.33
N ALA A 452 -21.68 -0.85 6.77
CA ALA A 452 -22.72 -0.38 5.86
C ALA A 452 -23.73 0.56 6.55
N GLN A 453 -24.04 0.33 7.81
CA GLN A 453 -24.87 1.26 8.61
C GLN A 453 -24.16 2.59 8.89
N ARG A 454 -22.84 2.57 9.03
CA ARG A 454 -22.01 3.73 9.38
C ARG A 454 -21.64 4.59 8.17
N TYR A 455 -21.28 3.95 7.06
CA TYR A 455 -20.73 4.60 5.85
C TYR A 455 -21.65 4.52 4.64
N GLY A 456 -22.77 3.81 4.74
CA GLY A 456 -23.61 3.49 3.57
C GLY A 456 -23.01 2.34 2.75
N GLY A 457 -23.52 2.16 1.55
CA GLY A 457 -23.10 1.09 0.65
C GLY A 457 -23.76 -0.26 0.97
N ALA A 458 -23.14 -1.34 0.51
CA ALA A 458 -23.68 -2.69 0.56
C ALA A 458 -22.85 -3.60 1.50
N ALA A 459 -23.47 -4.12 2.55
CA ALA A 459 -22.89 -5.17 3.38
C ALA A 459 -22.75 -6.48 2.60
N GLY A 460 -21.74 -7.29 2.92
CA GLY A 460 -21.49 -8.57 2.27
C GLY A 460 -20.89 -8.48 0.87
N GLN A 461 -20.47 -7.28 0.47
CA GLN A 461 -19.73 -7.04 -0.78
C GLN A 461 -18.35 -6.45 -0.45
N ALA A 462 -17.39 -6.66 -1.34
CA ALA A 462 -16.07 -6.04 -1.21
C ALA A 462 -16.18 -4.49 -1.18
N PHE A 463 -15.22 -3.83 -0.54
CA PHE A 463 -15.13 -2.37 -0.62
C PHE A 463 -14.84 -1.94 -2.05
N ASP A 464 -13.97 -2.67 -2.73
CA ASP A 464 -13.72 -2.55 -4.17
C ASP A 464 -13.80 -3.93 -4.86
N PRO A 465 -14.92 -4.23 -5.53
CA PRO A 465 -15.08 -5.51 -6.22
C PRO A 465 -14.25 -5.61 -7.50
N CYS A 466 -13.64 -4.52 -7.95
CA CYS A 466 -12.79 -4.47 -9.14
C CYS A 466 -11.28 -4.41 -8.81
N TYR A 467 -10.91 -4.57 -7.54
CA TYR A 467 -9.51 -4.58 -7.11
C TYR A 467 -8.69 -5.58 -7.93
N HIS A 468 -7.59 -5.13 -8.52
CA HIS A 468 -6.70 -5.90 -9.39
C HIS A 468 -7.38 -6.54 -10.63
N ASN A 469 -8.40 -5.88 -11.19
CA ASN A 469 -9.16 -6.38 -12.32
C ASN A 469 -9.33 -5.33 -13.43
N GLU A 470 -9.65 -5.79 -14.65
CA GLU A 470 -9.95 -4.92 -15.80
C GLU A 470 -11.09 -3.94 -15.55
N CYS A 471 -12.00 -4.25 -14.63
CA CYS A 471 -13.10 -3.38 -14.26
C CYS A 471 -12.70 -2.24 -13.31
N ASP A 472 -11.46 -2.17 -12.82
CA ASP A 472 -10.97 -1.02 -12.07
C ASP A 472 -10.72 0.19 -12.99
N ASN A 473 -11.79 0.71 -13.53
CA ASN A 473 -11.86 1.83 -14.46
C ASN A 473 -12.65 3.00 -13.85
N LEU A 474 -12.87 4.07 -14.62
CA LEU A 474 -13.59 5.26 -14.13
C LEU A 474 -15.01 4.98 -13.60
N ALA A 475 -15.66 3.91 -14.03
CA ALA A 475 -16.99 3.54 -13.51
C ALA A 475 -16.89 2.94 -12.09
N ASN A 476 -15.72 2.50 -11.67
CA ASN A 476 -15.43 1.96 -10.34
C ASN A 476 -15.13 3.04 -9.30
N ILE A 477 -15.19 4.33 -9.63
CA ILE A 477 -14.81 5.42 -8.72
C ILE A 477 -16.01 6.01 -7.98
N SER A 478 -15.93 6.06 -6.65
CA SER A 478 -16.80 6.90 -5.82
C SER A 478 -16.28 8.33 -5.79
N SER A 479 -17.01 9.25 -6.45
CA SER A 479 -16.67 10.68 -6.38
C SER A 479 -16.81 11.26 -4.97
N GLU A 480 -17.66 10.68 -4.13
CA GLU A 480 -17.83 11.08 -2.72
C GLU A 480 -16.62 10.69 -1.88
N ALA A 481 -16.15 9.44 -1.99
CA ALA A 481 -14.93 8.97 -1.34
C ALA A 481 -13.72 9.80 -1.79
N LEU A 482 -13.56 9.98 -3.11
CA LEU A 482 -12.46 10.74 -3.70
C LEU A 482 -12.41 12.20 -3.21
N GLU A 483 -13.57 12.85 -3.08
CA GLU A 483 -13.67 14.21 -2.54
C GLU A 483 -13.28 14.24 -1.06
N LEU A 484 -13.88 13.36 -0.24
CA LEU A 484 -13.69 13.36 1.20
C LEU A 484 -12.27 13.02 1.61
N HIS A 485 -11.70 11.95 1.01
CA HIS A 485 -10.34 11.52 1.33
C HIS A 485 -9.26 12.42 0.69
N GLY A 486 -9.50 12.91 -0.52
CA GLY A 486 -8.64 13.92 -1.14
C GLY A 486 -8.56 15.20 -0.30
N ASP A 487 -9.69 15.67 0.21
CA ASP A 487 -9.76 16.82 1.11
C ASP A 487 -9.05 16.54 2.46
N ALA A 488 -9.18 15.32 3.01
CA ALA A 488 -8.49 14.90 4.24
C ALA A 488 -6.96 14.90 4.06
N LEU A 489 -6.49 14.34 2.94
CA LEU A 489 -5.08 14.34 2.57
C LEU A 489 -4.54 15.76 2.41
N ALA A 490 -5.30 16.64 1.74
CA ALA A 490 -4.95 18.04 1.56
C ALA A 490 -4.92 18.81 2.89
N PHE A 491 -5.87 18.52 3.80
CA PHE A 491 -5.88 19.09 5.15
C PHE A 491 -4.63 18.71 5.93
N ALA A 492 -4.32 17.41 6.02
CA ALA A 492 -3.15 16.92 6.74
C ALA A 492 -1.84 17.47 6.14
N THR A 493 -1.70 17.43 4.81
CA THR A 493 -0.52 17.96 4.10
C THR A 493 -0.32 19.44 4.36
N SER A 494 -1.38 20.25 4.24
CA SER A 494 -1.27 21.70 4.47
C SER A 494 -1.02 22.03 5.94
N TRP A 495 -1.62 21.28 6.88
CA TRP A 495 -1.34 21.43 8.31
C TRP A 495 0.13 21.17 8.63
N LEU A 496 0.63 20.01 8.21
CA LEU A 496 2.02 19.61 8.45
C LEU A 496 3.01 20.50 7.71
N SER A 497 2.62 21.06 6.55
CA SER A 497 3.43 22.05 5.85
C SER A 497 3.65 23.34 6.62
N LEU A 498 2.81 23.63 7.62
CA LEU A 498 2.96 24.78 8.52
C LEU A 498 3.58 24.39 9.86
N SER A 499 3.33 23.21 10.40
CA SER A 499 3.84 22.77 11.70
C SER A 499 3.91 21.25 11.82
N THR A 500 5.08 20.73 12.15
CA THR A 500 5.32 19.33 12.55
C THR A 500 5.43 19.15 14.05
N LYS A 501 5.08 20.18 14.83
CA LYS A 501 5.32 20.21 16.28
C LYS A 501 4.77 18.97 17.01
N ALA A 502 3.59 18.48 16.69
CA ALA A 502 3.01 17.32 17.37
C ALA A 502 3.82 16.03 17.09
N ILE A 503 4.35 15.89 15.88
CA ILE A 503 5.25 14.80 15.50
C ILE A 503 6.58 14.92 16.23
N ASP A 504 7.18 16.11 16.23
CA ASP A 504 8.46 16.38 16.91
C ASP A 504 8.36 16.15 18.42
N ASP A 505 7.23 16.50 19.05
CA ASP A 505 6.97 16.26 20.48
C ASP A 505 6.92 14.74 20.78
N GLU A 506 6.28 13.92 19.95
CA GLU A 506 6.25 12.45 20.12
C GLU A 506 7.63 11.83 19.92
N ILE A 507 8.38 12.25 18.89
CA ILE A 507 9.75 11.79 18.66
C ILE A 507 10.63 12.11 19.87
N ALA A 508 10.53 13.33 20.42
CA ALA A 508 11.29 13.74 21.60
C ALA A 508 10.90 12.95 22.86
N ALA A 509 9.61 12.66 23.03
CA ALA A 509 9.12 11.86 24.14
C ALA A 509 9.63 10.41 24.05
N ALA A 510 9.60 9.79 22.87
CA ALA A 510 10.12 8.44 22.65
C ALA A 510 11.64 8.37 22.91
N ALA A 511 12.42 9.35 22.43
CA ALA A 511 13.85 9.43 22.68
C ALA A 511 14.17 9.56 24.18
N SER A 512 13.40 10.38 24.92
CA SER A 512 13.55 10.56 26.36
C SER A 512 13.22 9.28 27.13
N ALA A 513 12.19 8.53 26.72
CA ALA A 513 11.81 7.26 27.32
C ALA A 513 12.90 6.19 27.09
N ALA A 514 13.48 6.13 25.91
CA ALA A 514 14.58 5.21 25.59
C ALA A 514 15.84 5.50 26.42
N GLN A 515 16.19 6.79 26.60
CA GLN A 515 17.30 7.19 27.46
C GLN A 515 17.04 6.81 28.93
N GLY A 516 15.83 7.06 29.44
CA GLY A 516 15.43 6.68 30.79
C GLY A 516 15.52 5.17 31.02
N ALA A 517 15.08 4.35 30.06
CA ALA A 517 15.18 2.89 30.12
C ALA A 517 16.65 2.42 30.13
N THR A 518 17.52 3.07 29.37
CA THR A 518 18.96 2.76 29.34
C THR A 518 19.63 3.08 30.67
N ILE A 519 19.31 4.23 31.29
CA ILE A 519 19.83 4.62 32.61
C ILE A 519 19.36 3.64 33.68
N LEU A 520 18.09 3.24 33.69
CA LEU A 520 17.54 2.27 34.63
C LEU A 520 18.19 0.88 34.49
N ARG A 521 18.47 0.45 33.25
CA ARG A 521 19.24 -0.80 33.01
C ARG A 521 20.66 -0.70 33.52
N ALA A 522 21.36 0.42 33.28
CA ALA A 522 22.71 0.64 33.80
C ALA A 522 22.74 0.68 35.35
N GLN A 523 21.77 1.33 36.00
CA GLN A 523 21.63 1.35 37.45
C GLN A 523 21.39 -0.04 38.04
N LYS A 524 20.50 -0.85 37.41
CA LYS A 524 20.25 -2.26 37.82
C LYS A 524 21.49 -3.14 37.67
N VAL A 525 22.30 -2.92 36.64
CA VAL A 525 23.59 -3.64 36.47
C VAL A 525 24.58 -3.22 37.54
N GLN A 526 24.66 -1.93 37.87
CA GLN A 526 25.52 -1.41 38.95
C GLN A 526 25.09 -1.91 40.33
N GLU A 527 23.79 -1.97 40.64
CA GLU A 527 23.28 -2.56 41.88
C GLU A 527 23.63 -4.04 41.97
N LYS A 528 23.39 -4.83 40.90
CA LYS A 528 23.79 -6.25 40.91
C LYS A 528 25.28 -6.42 41.12
N SER A 529 26.14 -5.58 40.57
CA SER A 529 27.59 -5.63 40.79
C SER A 529 27.99 -5.24 42.22
N ARG A 530 27.30 -4.30 42.85
CA ARG A 530 27.50 -3.95 44.28
C ARG A 530 27.09 -5.09 45.22
N TRP A 531 25.97 -5.75 44.98
CA TRP A 531 25.52 -6.90 45.79
C TRP A 531 26.43 -8.13 45.59
N GLY A 532 27.01 -8.34 44.41
CA GLY A 532 27.98 -9.41 44.16
C GLY A 532 29.32 -9.25 44.87
N LEU A 533 29.66 -8.05 45.33
CA LEU A 533 30.85 -7.76 46.14
C LEU A 533 30.70 -8.01 47.63
N TRP A 534 29.45 -8.19 48.14
CA TRP A 534 29.17 -8.45 49.55
C TRP A 534 28.95 -9.93 49.88
N LEU A 535 29.02 -10.82 48.87
CA LEU A 535 28.86 -12.28 48.97
C LEU A 535 30.17 -13.04 48.71
N ARG A 536 31.33 -12.41 48.91
CA ARG A 536 32.66 -13.09 48.90
C ARG A 536 33.34 -12.96 50.22
#